data_e05a9219a73e036654da993aa830302d
#
_entry.id   e05a9219a73e036654da993aa830302d
#
_cell.length_a   1.000
_cell.length_b   1.000
_cell.length_c   1.000
_cell.angle_alpha   90.00
_cell.angle_beta   90.00
_cell.angle_gamma   90.00
#
_symmetry.space_group_name_H-M   'P 1'
#
loop_
_entity.id
_entity.type
_entity.pdbx_description
1 polymer ?
#
loop_
_entity_poly.entity_id
_entity_poly.type
_entity_poly.pdbx_seq_one_letter_code
_entity_poly.pdbx_strand_id
1 'polypeptide(L)'
;MTTTTPDRKPTRTINTARFYYEWRGHQLSDLGRFHEITRAERPDKPFVYLAGDSSLDNKFWLHKTIEEIGIDVPRIYEETLEKPVPKPDVSFWMNHLLGERATCINTAVEESMLRDRDQKLLSHDEFIRDNLRSNDVLIVSVGANDVALRPLPSTIWHMLRLAWLTTRKSLQSGRAGSLSYFKQMFGNKVEDYVTRLTSKTKPRAVIVCMIYFPLEARFGQTSWAEMQLKALGYNLFPEQLQTAIRAMYEIATKQIRVEGTSIVPCALHEVLDGKQIEDYTARVEPNHEGGRKMAVRFMELLEEFLEPPNTPIQEET
;
A
#
# COMPACT_ATOMS: atom_id res chain seq x y z
N MET A 1 53.07 -6.11 9.22
CA MET A 1 51.98 -6.59 8.34
C MET A 1 50.84 -5.59 8.47
N THR A 2 50.77 -4.66 7.53
CA THR A 2 49.72 -3.65 7.45
C THR A 2 48.54 -4.28 6.73
N THR A 3 47.46 -4.53 7.45
CA THR A 3 46.17 -4.96 6.90
C THR A 3 45.53 -3.77 6.17
N THR A 4 45.64 -3.75 4.85
CA THR A 4 44.89 -2.85 3.98
C THR A 4 43.45 -3.24 4.04
N THR A 5 42.61 -2.41 4.68
CA THR A 5 41.16 -2.44 4.57
C THR A 5 40.78 -2.28 3.08
N PRO A 6 39.90 -3.10 2.51
CA PRO A 6 39.54 -2.95 1.11
C PRO A 6 38.86 -1.58 0.92
N ASP A 7 39.35 -0.84 -0.06
CA ASP A 7 38.85 0.47 -0.50
C ASP A 7 37.37 0.33 -0.90
N ARG A 8 36.44 0.66 0.01
CA ARG A 8 35.02 0.65 -0.23
C ARG A 8 34.73 1.81 -1.20
N LYS A 9 34.51 1.52 -2.47
CA LYS A 9 34.06 2.54 -3.44
C LYS A 9 32.92 3.33 -2.81
N PRO A 10 32.96 4.66 -2.81
CA PRO A 10 31.89 5.47 -2.21
C PRO A 10 30.56 5.10 -2.87
N THR A 11 29.66 4.58 -2.07
CA THR A 11 28.32 4.21 -2.50
C THR A 11 27.60 5.50 -2.88
N ARG A 12 27.32 5.69 -4.17
CA ARG A 12 26.70 6.93 -4.66
C ARG A 12 25.27 6.98 -4.14
N THR A 13 24.99 7.92 -3.22
CA THR A 13 23.66 8.16 -2.66
C THR A 13 22.68 8.63 -3.72
N ILE A 14 21.40 8.56 -3.41
CA ILE A 14 20.29 8.99 -4.28
C ILE A 14 20.05 10.49 -4.10
N ASN A 15 19.88 11.22 -5.19
CA ASN A 15 19.48 12.63 -5.10
C ASN A 15 18.08 12.76 -4.51
N THR A 16 17.98 13.33 -3.32
CA THR A 16 16.74 13.41 -2.53
C THR A 16 15.63 14.18 -3.26
N ALA A 17 15.97 15.29 -3.91
CA ALA A 17 14.99 16.09 -4.63
C ALA A 17 14.38 15.31 -5.79
N ARG A 18 15.19 14.60 -6.57
CA ARG A 18 14.71 13.76 -7.67
C ARG A 18 13.87 12.59 -7.15
N PHE A 19 14.28 11.95 -6.06
CA PHE A 19 13.56 10.83 -5.48
C PHE A 19 12.12 11.19 -5.10
N TYR A 20 11.89 12.39 -4.55
CA TYR A 20 10.58 12.86 -4.14
C TYR A 20 9.88 13.79 -5.13
N TYR A 21 10.56 14.22 -6.20
CA TYR A 21 9.97 15.07 -7.24
C TYR A 21 9.04 14.28 -8.15
N GLU A 22 9.38 13.03 -8.45
CA GLU A 22 8.53 12.18 -9.29
C GLU A 22 7.23 11.87 -8.55
N TRP A 23 6.15 12.44 -9.05
CA TRP A 23 4.85 12.30 -8.41
C TRP A 23 4.21 10.92 -8.63
N ARG A 24 4.58 10.23 -9.71
CA ARG A 24 4.00 8.95 -10.14
C ARG A 24 4.98 7.79 -9.94
N GLY A 25 5.08 7.32 -8.70
CA GLY A 25 6.09 6.34 -8.30
C GLY A 25 7.47 6.96 -8.14
N HIS A 26 8.43 6.20 -7.67
CA HIS A 26 9.84 6.56 -7.70
C HIS A 26 10.49 6.09 -9.01
N GLN A 27 11.53 6.75 -9.48
CA GLN A 27 12.28 6.27 -10.64
C GLN A 27 12.90 4.90 -10.33
N LEU A 28 12.78 3.96 -11.27
CA LEU A 28 13.30 2.59 -11.10
C LEU A 28 14.81 2.56 -10.83
N SER A 29 15.58 3.49 -11.41
CA SER A 29 17.00 3.63 -11.13
C SER A 29 17.29 4.00 -9.67
N ASP A 30 16.42 4.82 -9.08
CA ASP A 30 16.54 5.24 -7.69
C ASP A 30 16.07 4.13 -6.74
N LEU A 31 14.99 3.40 -7.10
CA LEU A 31 14.56 2.22 -6.37
C LEU A 31 15.64 1.12 -6.38
N GLY A 32 16.26 0.87 -7.55
CA GLY A 32 17.35 -0.07 -7.67
C GLY A 32 18.54 0.33 -6.77
N ARG A 33 18.86 1.62 -6.74
CA ARG A 33 19.94 2.15 -5.89
C ARG A 33 19.60 2.06 -4.41
N PHE A 34 18.39 2.41 -4.01
CA PHE A 34 17.92 2.26 -2.64
C PHE A 34 18.03 0.80 -2.18
N HIS A 35 17.58 -0.12 -3.02
CA HIS A 35 17.65 -1.55 -2.76
C HIS A 35 19.10 -2.06 -2.65
N GLU A 36 20.01 -1.65 -3.55
CA GLU A 36 21.42 -2.03 -3.52
C GLU A 36 22.13 -1.57 -2.24
N ILE A 37 21.94 -0.29 -1.86
CA ILE A 37 22.55 0.27 -0.64
C ILE A 37 22.00 -0.46 0.58
N THR A 38 20.68 -0.60 0.67
CA THR A 38 20.05 -1.30 1.81
C THR A 38 20.55 -2.74 1.94
N ARG A 39 20.66 -3.46 0.83
CA ARG A 39 21.19 -4.84 0.86
C ARG A 39 22.65 -4.93 1.27
N ALA A 40 23.45 -3.92 0.94
CA ALA A 40 24.84 -3.88 1.36
C ALA A 40 24.98 -3.58 2.85
N GLU A 41 24.16 -2.67 3.38
CA GLU A 41 24.21 -2.29 4.80
C GLU A 41 23.47 -3.28 5.72
N ARG A 42 22.41 -3.94 5.20
CA ARG A 42 21.49 -4.83 5.96
C ARG A 42 21.23 -6.14 5.20
N PRO A 43 22.26 -6.98 4.92
CA PRO A 43 22.15 -8.13 4.00
C PRO A 43 21.10 -9.16 4.43
N ASP A 44 20.98 -9.39 5.74
CA ASP A 44 20.11 -10.43 6.32
C ASP A 44 18.71 -9.93 6.68
N LYS A 45 18.47 -8.61 6.59
CA LYS A 45 17.17 -8.05 6.95
C LYS A 45 16.17 -8.19 5.80
N PRO A 46 14.88 -8.46 6.11
CA PRO A 46 13.84 -8.51 5.09
C PRO A 46 13.50 -7.12 4.56
N PHE A 47 12.98 -7.11 3.34
CA PHE A 47 12.26 -5.96 2.79
C PHE A 47 10.75 -6.08 3.03
N VAL A 48 10.10 -4.93 3.17
CA VAL A 48 8.67 -4.76 3.08
C VAL A 48 8.39 -3.94 1.81
N TYR A 49 7.90 -4.58 0.75
CA TYR A 49 7.57 -3.88 -0.49
C TYR A 49 6.15 -3.34 -0.44
N LEU A 50 5.94 -2.10 -0.84
CA LEU A 50 4.62 -1.51 -1.04
C LEU A 50 4.27 -1.54 -2.53
N ALA A 51 3.18 -2.23 -2.90
CA ALA A 51 2.69 -2.34 -4.26
C ALA A 51 1.27 -1.79 -4.37
N GLY A 52 1.02 -0.89 -5.28
CA GLY A 52 -0.32 -0.32 -5.41
C GLY A 52 -0.39 1.03 -6.08
N ASP A 53 -1.29 1.85 -5.58
CA ASP A 53 -1.64 3.17 -6.08
C ASP A 53 -1.35 4.29 -5.06
N SER A 54 -2.01 5.45 -5.19
CA SER A 54 -1.86 6.61 -4.30
C SER A 54 -2.16 6.32 -2.83
N SER A 55 -2.89 5.27 -2.52
CA SER A 55 -3.12 4.87 -1.13
C SER A 55 -1.81 4.54 -0.39
N LEU A 56 -0.78 4.11 -1.12
CA LEU A 56 0.57 3.83 -0.61
C LEU A 56 1.62 4.80 -1.15
N ASP A 57 1.48 5.28 -2.40
CA ASP A 57 2.33 6.32 -3.00
C ASP A 57 1.76 7.72 -2.74
N ASN A 58 1.58 8.07 -1.48
CA ASN A 58 0.92 9.32 -1.08
C ASN A 58 1.84 10.55 -1.00
N LYS A 59 3.10 10.44 -1.43
CA LYS A 59 4.11 11.51 -1.29
C LYS A 59 3.75 12.85 -1.95
N PHE A 60 2.87 12.82 -2.97
CA PHE A 60 2.37 14.04 -3.64
C PHE A 60 1.36 14.81 -2.78
N TRP A 61 0.62 14.10 -1.94
CA TRP A 61 -0.49 14.63 -1.14
C TRP A 61 -0.08 15.14 0.25
N LEU A 62 1.23 15.17 0.53
CA LEU A 62 1.78 15.56 1.82
C LEU A 62 2.09 17.06 1.83
N HIS A 63 1.58 17.75 2.83
CA HIS A 63 1.75 19.20 3.00
C HIS A 63 2.73 19.55 4.12
N LYS A 64 3.05 18.61 5.02
CA LYS A 64 3.99 18.80 6.12
C LYS A 64 5.34 18.13 5.84
N THR A 65 6.39 18.78 6.29
CA THR A 65 7.75 18.24 6.31
C THR A 65 8.00 17.45 7.58
N ILE A 66 9.09 16.68 7.61
CA ILE A 66 9.55 15.95 8.81
C ILE A 66 9.83 16.92 9.97
N GLU A 67 10.45 18.07 9.69
CA GLU A 67 10.76 19.10 10.67
C GLU A 67 9.49 19.67 11.34
N GLU A 68 8.44 19.94 10.55
CA GLU A 68 7.15 20.44 11.05
C GLU A 68 6.41 19.39 11.90
N ILE A 69 6.68 18.12 11.67
CA ILE A 69 6.10 17.01 12.43
C ILE A 69 6.92 16.75 13.70
N GLY A 70 8.22 17.08 13.71
CA GLY A 70 9.12 16.92 14.85
C GLY A 70 9.50 15.46 15.12
N ILE A 71 9.76 14.70 14.05
CA ILE A 71 10.10 13.28 14.12
C ILE A 71 11.52 13.04 13.60
N ASP A 72 12.23 12.12 14.26
CA ASP A 72 13.57 11.71 13.84
C ASP A 72 13.55 10.94 12.52
N VAL A 73 14.50 11.25 11.67
CA VAL A 73 14.67 10.57 10.39
C VAL A 73 15.24 9.17 10.61
N PRO A 74 14.60 8.11 10.09
CA PRO A 74 15.15 6.75 10.13
C PRO A 74 16.50 6.67 9.45
N ARG A 75 17.45 5.96 10.08
CA ARG A 75 18.82 5.80 9.63
C ARG A 75 18.95 5.35 8.17
N ILE A 76 18.01 4.55 7.66
CA ILE A 76 18.01 4.10 6.26
C ILE A 76 18.05 5.27 5.27
N TYR A 77 17.42 6.41 5.59
CA TYR A 77 17.44 7.59 4.73
C TYR A 77 18.76 8.36 4.80
N GLU A 78 19.49 8.29 5.93
CA GLU A 78 20.86 8.80 6.06
C GLU A 78 21.84 7.98 5.22
N GLU A 79 21.61 6.67 5.12
CA GLU A 79 22.42 5.74 4.35
C GLU A 79 22.17 5.84 2.84
N THR A 80 20.94 6.15 2.42
CA THR A 80 20.52 6.06 1.02
C THR A 80 20.40 7.39 0.30
N LEU A 81 19.99 8.46 0.99
CA LEU A 81 19.74 9.77 0.39
C LEU A 81 20.96 10.71 0.52
N GLU A 82 21.19 11.53 -0.50
CA GLU A 82 22.21 12.59 -0.49
C GLU A 82 21.96 13.62 0.63
N LYS A 83 20.69 13.96 0.84
CA LYS A 83 20.21 14.75 1.97
C LYS A 83 19.13 13.94 2.67
N PRO A 84 19.27 13.59 3.96
CA PRO A 84 18.30 12.77 4.68
C PRO A 84 17.07 13.59 5.08
N VAL A 85 16.37 14.12 4.10
CA VAL A 85 15.12 14.89 4.25
C VAL A 85 14.01 14.18 3.47
N PRO A 86 13.55 12.98 3.93
CA PRO A 86 12.47 12.26 3.28
C PRO A 86 11.13 12.98 3.46
N LYS A 87 10.15 12.63 2.63
CA LYS A 87 8.75 12.99 2.88
C LYS A 87 8.12 12.00 3.85
N PRO A 88 7.20 12.45 4.75
CA PRO A 88 6.53 11.59 5.72
C PRO A 88 5.38 10.79 5.08
N ASP A 89 5.70 10.03 4.01
CA ASP A 89 4.77 9.13 3.33
C ASP A 89 4.58 7.81 4.10
N VAL A 90 3.75 6.91 3.58
CA VAL A 90 3.50 5.60 4.21
C VAL A 90 4.82 4.83 4.42
N SER A 91 5.75 4.88 3.45
CA SER A 91 7.02 4.15 3.55
C SER A 91 7.96 4.74 4.60
N PHE A 92 7.93 6.06 4.78
CA PHE A 92 8.66 6.73 5.86
C PHE A 92 8.19 6.23 7.23
N TRP A 93 6.87 6.27 7.46
CA TRP A 93 6.29 5.78 8.70
C TRP A 93 6.57 4.30 8.95
N MET A 94 6.53 3.48 7.89
CA MET A 94 6.94 2.08 7.98
C MET A 94 8.41 1.96 8.41
N ASN A 95 9.34 2.68 7.78
CA ASN A 95 10.75 2.63 8.13
C ASN A 95 11.02 3.16 9.54
N HIS A 96 10.27 4.17 9.99
CA HIS A 96 10.34 4.69 11.35
C HIS A 96 9.95 3.62 12.38
N LEU A 97 8.86 2.88 12.12
CA LEU A 97 8.37 1.84 13.03
C LEU A 97 9.17 0.53 12.93
N LEU A 98 9.68 0.19 11.77
CA LEU A 98 10.51 -1.00 11.55
C LEU A 98 11.90 -0.88 12.20
N GLY A 99 12.47 0.33 12.25
CA GLY A 99 13.84 0.55 12.73
C GLY A 99 14.86 -0.29 11.98
N GLU A 100 15.64 -1.10 12.71
CA GLU A 100 16.67 -1.99 12.15
C GLU A 100 16.13 -3.41 11.84
N ARG A 101 14.85 -3.69 12.08
CA ARG A 101 14.29 -5.03 11.89
C ARG A 101 14.07 -5.40 10.42
N ALA A 102 13.69 -4.43 9.62
CA ALA A 102 13.42 -4.56 8.18
C ALA A 102 13.54 -3.20 7.49
N THR A 103 13.46 -3.18 6.17
CA THR A 103 13.40 -1.92 5.40
C THR A 103 12.19 -1.92 4.49
N CYS A 104 11.38 -0.87 4.58
CA CYS A 104 10.27 -0.63 3.67
C CYS A 104 10.76 0.10 2.41
N ILE A 105 10.34 -0.39 1.25
CA ILE A 105 10.60 0.23 -0.06
C ILE A 105 9.27 0.50 -0.78
N ASN A 106 9.02 1.77 -1.13
CA ASN A 106 7.79 2.16 -1.80
C ASN A 106 7.92 1.97 -3.31
N THR A 107 7.26 0.94 -3.83
CA THR A 107 7.18 0.65 -5.26
C THR A 107 5.76 0.88 -5.81
N ALA A 108 4.86 1.45 -5.01
CA ALA A 108 3.54 1.86 -5.45
C ALA A 108 3.64 3.04 -6.45
N VAL A 109 2.62 3.18 -7.29
CA VAL A 109 2.59 4.15 -8.39
C VAL A 109 1.29 4.94 -8.34
N GLU A 110 1.39 6.23 -8.02
CA GLU A 110 0.29 7.19 -8.06
C GLU A 110 -0.54 7.06 -9.36
N GLU A 111 -1.87 7.21 -9.28
CA GLU A 111 -2.83 7.05 -10.38
C GLU A 111 -2.87 5.68 -11.07
N SER A 112 -2.06 4.71 -10.68
CA SER A 112 -2.12 3.40 -11.32
C SER A 112 -3.42 2.67 -10.98
N MET A 113 -3.90 1.87 -11.93
CA MET A 113 -5.13 1.07 -11.78
C MET A 113 -4.81 -0.41 -11.81
N LEU A 114 -5.67 -1.20 -11.18
CA LEU A 114 -5.54 -2.66 -11.24
C LEU A 114 -5.62 -3.17 -12.69
N ARG A 115 -6.50 -2.58 -13.52
CA ARG A 115 -6.63 -2.96 -14.94
C ARG A 115 -5.41 -2.61 -15.81
N ASP A 116 -4.57 -1.65 -15.42
CA ASP A 116 -3.31 -1.36 -16.13
C ASP A 116 -2.39 -2.58 -16.12
N ARG A 117 -2.64 -3.49 -15.17
CA ARG A 117 -1.90 -4.72 -14.94
C ARG A 117 -2.56 -5.96 -15.57
N ASP A 118 -3.74 -5.83 -16.22
CA ASP A 118 -4.47 -6.98 -16.78
C ASP A 118 -3.64 -7.77 -17.82
N GLN A 119 -2.89 -7.08 -18.68
CA GLN A 119 -2.06 -7.70 -19.71
C GLN A 119 -0.60 -7.89 -19.29
N LYS A 120 -0.04 -6.90 -18.63
CA LYS A 120 1.37 -6.86 -18.23
C LYS A 120 1.52 -6.15 -16.89
N LEU A 121 2.41 -6.64 -16.04
CA LEU A 121 2.82 -5.94 -14.83
C LEU A 121 3.46 -4.58 -15.18
N LEU A 122 3.28 -3.58 -14.33
CA LEU A 122 4.02 -2.32 -14.45
C LEU A 122 5.50 -2.58 -14.17
N SER A 123 6.38 -1.71 -14.63
CA SER A 123 7.81 -1.87 -14.40
C SER A 123 8.17 -1.87 -12.90
N HIS A 124 7.40 -1.17 -12.06
CA HIS A 124 7.54 -1.20 -10.61
C HIS A 124 7.11 -2.55 -10.01
N ASP A 125 6.07 -3.16 -10.56
CA ASP A 125 5.63 -4.50 -10.18
C ASP A 125 6.65 -5.57 -10.62
N GLU A 126 7.24 -5.40 -11.81
CA GLU A 126 8.34 -6.26 -12.29
C GLU A 126 9.57 -6.13 -11.39
N PHE A 127 9.88 -4.93 -10.91
CA PHE A 127 10.94 -4.71 -9.94
C PHE A 127 10.71 -5.52 -8.65
N ILE A 128 9.49 -5.51 -8.09
CA ILE A 128 9.15 -6.34 -6.93
C ILE A 128 9.36 -7.82 -7.27
N ARG A 129 8.72 -8.31 -8.32
CA ARG A 129 8.80 -9.74 -8.74
C ARG A 129 10.22 -10.23 -8.87
N ASP A 130 11.12 -9.36 -9.38
CA ASP A 130 12.49 -9.74 -9.72
C ASP A 130 13.46 -9.63 -8.54
N ASN A 131 13.09 -8.90 -7.48
CA ASN A 131 13.94 -8.70 -6.30
C ASN A 131 13.39 -9.34 -5.02
N LEU A 132 12.15 -9.82 -5.02
CA LEU A 132 11.48 -10.42 -3.88
C LEU A 132 12.20 -11.69 -3.40
N ARG A 133 12.40 -11.81 -2.09
CA ARG A 133 13.01 -12.97 -1.44
C ARG A 133 11.99 -13.69 -0.54
N SER A 134 12.29 -14.91 -0.15
CA SER A 134 11.40 -15.73 0.68
C SER A 134 11.21 -15.21 2.12
N ASN A 135 12.14 -14.39 2.62
CA ASN A 135 12.01 -13.74 3.93
C ASN A 135 11.37 -12.35 3.87
N ASP A 136 11.12 -11.81 2.67
CA ASP A 136 10.48 -10.50 2.49
C ASP A 136 8.97 -10.57 2.69
N VAL A 137 8.35 -9.41 2.83
CA VAL A 137 6.89 -9.23 2.92
C VAL A 137 6.42 -8.24 1.85
N LEU A 138 5.22 -8.44 1.35
CA LEU A 138 4.57 -7.58 0.37
C LEU A 138 3.29 -6.99 0.95
N ILE A 139 3.05 -5.70 0.76
CA ILE A 139 1.79 -5.01 1.08
C ILE A 139 1.18 -4.54 -0.24
N VAL A 140 -0.07 -4.92 -0.50
CA VAL A 140 -0.79 -4.64 -1.74
C VAL A 140 -2.04 -3.81 -1.45
N SER A 141 -2.15 -2.63 -2.07
CA SER A 141 -3.35 -1.79 -2.02
C SER A 141 -3.66 -1.25 -3.42
N VAL A 142 -4.70 -1.80 -4.06
CA VAL A 142 -5.06 -1.52 -5.46
C VAL A 142 -6.58 -1.55 -5.67
N GLY A 143 -7.06 -0.93 -6.75
CA GLY A 143 -8.43 -1.04 -7.23
C GLY A 143 -9.31 0.16 -6.91
N ALA A 144 -8.90 1.06 -6.02
CA ALA A 144 -9.63 2.29 -5.75
C ALA A 144 -9.75 3.18 -7.01
N ASN A 145 -8.67 3.31 -7.77
CA ASN A 145 -8.61 4.12 -8.99
C ASN A 145 -9.44 3.55 -10.15
N ASP A 146 -9.65 2.23 -10.20
CA ASP A 146 -10.55 1.61 -11.18
C ASP A 146 -12.01 2.04 -10.98
N VAL A 147 -12.36 2.39 -9.75
CA VAL A 147 -13.69 2.90 -9.36
C VAL A 147 -13.76 4.42 -9.42
N ALA A 148 -12.74 5.12 -8.92
CA ALA A 148 -12.79 6.56 -8.67
C ALA A 148 -12.13 7.41 -9.76
N LEU A 149 -10.98 7.03 -10.32
CA LEU A 149 -10.22 7.90 -11.23
C LEU A 149 -10.75 7.85 -12.67
N ARG A 150 -10.84 6.64 -13.25
CA ARG A 150 -11.26 6.42 -14.65
C ARG A 150 -12.19 5.21 -14.75
N PRO A 151 -13.41 5.27 -14.18
CA PRO A 151 -14.30 4.13 -14.21
C PRO A 151 -14.74 3.78 -15.65
N LEU A 152 -14.77 2.50 -15.97
CA LEU A 152 -15.34 2.03 -17.23
C LEU A 152 -16.87 2.23 -17.21
N PRO A 153 -17.56 2.31 -18.38
CA PRO A 153 -19.03 2.39 -18.42
C PRO A 153 -19.72 1.28 -17.61
N SER A 154 -19.18 0.06 -17.65
CA SER A 154 -19.65 -1.05 -16.81
C SER A 154 -19.47 -0.76 -15.32
N THR A 155 -18.31 -0.21 -14.91
CA THR A 155 -18.06 0.18 -13.52
C THR A 155 -19.06 1.22 -13.07
N ILE A 156 -19.30 2.28 -13.87
CA ILE A 156 -20.31 3.33 -13.58
C ILE A 156 -21.70 2.71 -13.39
N TRP A 157 -22.10 1.81 -14.30
CA TRP A 157 -23.39 1.13 -14.18
C TRP A 157 -23.50 0.34 -12.86
N HIS A 158 -22.48 -0.43 -12.49
CA HIS A 158 -22.47 -1.19 -11.25
C HIS A 158 -22.43 -0.29 -10.02
N MET A 159 -21.72 0.85 -10.07
CA MET A 159 -21.71 1.86 -9.02
C MET A 159 -23.11 2.44 -8.79
N LEU A 160 -23.80 2.87 -9.85
CA LEU A 160 -25.16 3.41 -9.75
C LEU A 160 -26.14 2.36 -9.23
N ARG A 161 -26.04 1.13 -9.70
CA ARG A 161 -26.86 0.03 -9.21
C ARG A 161 -26.63 -0.26 -7.72
N LEU A 162 -25.40 -0.23 -7.28
CA LEU A 162 -25.03 -0.41 -5.88
C LEU A 162 -25.56 0.72 -5.02
N ALA A 163 -25.36 1.97 -5.46
CA ALA A 163 -25.71 3.16 -4.71
C ALA A 163 -27.24 3.36 -4.57
N TRP A 164 -27.98 3.15 -5.66
CA TRP A 164 -29.36 3.59 -5.75
C TRP A 164 -30.40 2.46 -5.84
N LEU A 165 -30.01 1.27 -6.29
CA LEU A 165 -30.93 0.16 -6.53
C LEU A 165 -30.70 -1.05 -5.61
N THR A 166 -29.75 -0.99 -4.69
CA THR A 166 -29.44 -2.11 -3.79
C THR A 166 -29.77 -1.74 -2.35
N THR A 167 -30.56 -2.57 -1.67
CA THR A 167 -30.90 -2.34 -0.27
C THR A 167 -29.71 -2.63 0.64
N ARG A 168 -29.57 -1.86 1.73
CA ARG A 168 -28.50 -2.06 2.73
C ARG A 168 -28.49 -3.49 3.31
N LYS A 169 -29.66 -4.05 3.58
CA LYS A 169 -29.79 -5.43 4.06
C LYS A 169 -29.21 -6.44 3.07
N SER A 170 -29.42 -6.24 1.76
CA SER A 170 -28.84 -7.09 0.71
C SER A 170 -27.32 -6.92 0.60
N LEU A 171 -26.78 -5.71 0.80
CA LEU A 171 -25.34 -5.48 0.87
C LEU A 171 -24.72 -6.17 2.09
N GLN A 172 -25.32 -6.00 3.28
CA GLN A 172 -24.84 -6.62 4.53
C GLN A 172 -24.80 -8.14 4.44
N SER A 173 -25.76 -8.75 3.73
CA SER A 173 -25.75 -10.22 3.54
C SER A 173 -24.69 -10.71 2.53
N GLY A 174 -24.02 -9.81 1.81
CA GLY A 174 -23.05 -10.17 0.74
C GLY A 174 -23.69 -10.82 -0.50
N ARG A 175 -25.03 -10.90 -0.56
CA ARG A 175 -25.77 -11.61 -1.64
C ARG A 175 -26.27 -10.69 -2.74
N ALA A 176 -26.05 -9.39 -2.63
CA ALA A 176 -26.48 -8.44 -3.64
C ALA A 176 -25.81 -8.71 -4.99
N GLY A 177 -26.60 -8.92 -6.04
CA GLY A 177 -26.05 -9.13 -7.39
C GLY A 177 -25.22 -7.95 -7.92
N SER A 178 -25.40 -6.74 -7.35
CA SER A 178 -24.57 -5.57 -7.64
C SER A 178 -23.12 -5.72 -7.12
N LEU A 179 -22.88 -6.62 -6.15
CA LEU A 179 -21.56 -6.88 -5.58
C LEU A 179 -20.69 -7.81 -6.44
N SER A 180 -21.29 -8.58 -7.35
CA SER A 180 -20.56 -9.60 -8.14
C SER A 180 -19.43 -9.00 -8.98
N TYR A 181 -19.66 -7.84 -9.58
CA TYR A 181 -18.63 -7.11 -10.35
C TYR A 181 -17.44 -6.70 -9.46
N PHE A 182 -17.75 -6.11 -8.30
CA PHE A 182 -16.71 -5.67 -7.37
C PHE A 182 -16.02 -6.86 -6.67
N LYS A 183 -16.73 -7.97 -6.45
CA LYS A 183 -16.12 -9.22 -5.98
C LYS A 183 -15.08 -9.73 -6.97
N GLN A 184 -15.36 -9.66 -8.28
CA GLN A 184 -14.38 -10.02 -9.30
C GLN A 184 -13.17 -9.08 -9.26
N MET A 185 -13.40 -7.77 -9.10
CA MET A 185 -12.34 -6.75 -9.06
C MET A 185 -11.45 -6.90 -7.82
N PHE A 186 -12.04 -6.83 -6.62
CA PHE A 186 -11.30 -6.84 -5.33
C PHE A 186 -10.95 -8.25 -4.83
N GLY A 187 -11.44 -9.29 -5.49
CA GLY A 187 -11.09 -10.68 -5.24
C GLY A 187 -10.20 -11.23 -6.35
N ASN A 188 -10.80 -11.79 -7.39
CA ASN A 188 -10.09 -12.58 -8.40
C ASN A 188 -8.97 -11.81 -9.12
N LYS A 189 -9.22 -10.54 -9.52
CA LYS A 189 -8.18 -9.75 -10.18
C LYS A 189 -7.02 -9.38 -9.24
N VAL A 190 -7.31 -9.12 -7.97
CA VAL A 190 -6.26 -8.88 -6.97
C VAL A 190 -5.48 -10.17 -6.69
N GLU A 191 -6.14 -11.30 -6.62
CA GLU A 191 -5.51 -12.63 -6.48
C GLU A 191 -4.58 -12.94 -7.66
N ASP A 192 -5.03 -12.71 -8.91
CA ASP A 192 -4.19 -12.85 -10.10
C ASP A 192 -2.98 -11.91 -10.05
N TYR A 193 -3.19 -10.65 -9.69
CA TYR A 193 -2.11 -9.67 -9.55
C TYR A 193 -1.07 -10.12 -8.52
N VAL A 194 -1.48 -10.51 -7.33
CA VAL A 194 -0.59 -11.03 -6.27
C VAL A 194 0.14 -12.29 -6.75
N THR A 195 -0.56 -13.21 -7.41
CA THR A 195 0.02 -14.44 -7.98
C THR A 195 1.15 -14.10 -8.95
N ARG A 196 0.96 -13.09 -9.80
CA ARG A 196 1.96 -12.66 -10.78
C ARG A 196 3.14 -11.94 -10.15
N LEU A 197 2.89 -11.10 -9.12
CA LEU A 197 3.97 -10.46 -8.34
C LEU A 197 4.86 -11.51 -7.66
N THR A 198 4.27 -12.58 -7.15
CA THR A 198 4.97 -13.64 -6.41
C THR A 198 5.33 -14.86 -7.26
N SER A 199 5.34 -14.72 -8.59
CA SER A 199 5.54 -15.84 -9.51
C SER A 199 6.96 -16.41 -9.50
N LYS A 200 7.98 -15.59 -9.24
CA LYS A 200 9.37 -16.04 -9.16
C LYS A 200 9.76 -16.51 -7.77
N THR A 201 9.28 -15.81 -6.74
CA THR A 201 9.60 -16.12 -5.34
C THR A 201 8.36 -15.89 -4.49
N LYS A 202 8.08 -16.82 -3.59
CA LYS A 202 7.00 -16.68 -2.61
C LYS A 202 7.55 -15.98 -1.36
N PRO A 203 7.04 -14.79 -1.01
CA PRO A 203 7.44 -14.09 0.20
C PRO A 203 6.86 -14.79 1.44
N ARG A 204 7.34 -14.39 2.61
CA ARG A 204 6.85 -14.90 3.89
C ARG A 204 5.35 -14.61 4.07
N ALA A 205 4.91 -13.41 3.70
CA ALA A 205 3.51 -13.02 3.72
C ALA A 205 3.20 -11.95 2.66
N VAL A 206 1.92 -11.86 2.30
CA VAL A 206 1.35 -10.76 1.52
C VAL A 206 0.17 -10.18 2.28
N ILE A 207 0.27 -8.92 2.70
CA ILE A 207 -0.86 -8.17 3.24
C ILE A 207 -1.66 -7.62 2.07
N VAL A 208 -2.93 -7.99 1.96
CA VAL A 208 -3.83 -7.51 0.92
C VAL A 208 -4.87 -6.57 1.52
N CYS A 209 -4.85 -5.32 1.09
CA CYS A 209 -5.70 -4.27 1.62
C CYS A 209 -7.04 -4.19 0.90
N MET A 210 -8.13 -4.08 1.68
CA MET A 210 -9.37 -3.46 1.21
C MET A 210 -9.29 -1.95 1.43
N ILE A 211 -9.82 -1.18 0.50
CA ILE A 211 -9.78 0.28 0.50
C ILE A 211 -10.39 0.89 1.78
N TYR A 212 -9.90 2.06 2.17
CA TYR A 212 -10.44 2.87 3.27
C TYR A 212 -11.70 3.63 2.84
N PHE A 213 -12.38 4.25 3.80
CA PHE A 213 -13.52 5.12 3.48
C PHE A 213 -13.02 6.52 3.10
N PRO A 214 -13.56 7.13 2.05
CA PRO A 214 -13.35 8.54 1.79
C PRO A 214 -13.84 9.41 2.96
N LEU A 215 -13.26 10.59 3.16
CA LEU A 215 -13.76 11.56 4.13
C LEU A 215 -15.20 11.98 3.77
N GLU A 216 -16.11 11.94 4.73
CA GLU A 216 -17.51 12.34 4.53
C GLU A 216 -17.61 13.84 4.17
N ALA A 217 -18.55 14.17 3.29
CA ALA A 217 -18.71 15.53 2.75
C ALA A 217 -18.92 16.63 3.83
N ARG A 218 -19.51 16.26 4.96
CA ARG A 218 -19.77 17.19 6.08
C ARG A 218 -18.51 17.82 6.70
N PHE A 219 -17.33 17.27 6.44
CA PHE A 219 -16.06 17.80 6.94
C PHE A 219 -15.42 18.85 6.04
N GLY A 220 -16.02 19.18 4.88
CA GLY A 220 -15.75 20.39 4.11
C GLY A 220 -14.52 20.38 3.20
N GLN A 221 -13.79 19.28 3.06
CA GLN A 221 -12.74 19.17 2.05
C GLN A 221 -13.35 18.99 0.65
N THR A 222 -12.68 19.54 -0.37
CA THR A 222 -12.97 19.27 -1.79
C THR A 222 -12.15 18.08 -2.30
N SER A 223 -12.63 17.41 -3.35
CA SER A 223 -11.97 16.24 -3.92
C SER A 223 -11.92 16.29 -5.44
N TRP A 224 -10.85 15.78 -6.02
CA TRP A 224 -10.79 15.47 -7.45
C TRP A 224 -11.83 14.39 -7.85
N ALA A 225 -12.18 13.50 -6.90
CA ALA A 225 -13.18 12.44 -7.07
C ALA A 225 -14.63 12.89 -6.74
N GLU A 226 -14.90 14.20 -6.66
CA GLU A 226 -16.19 14.72 -6.20
C GLU A 226 -17.37 14.22 -7.03
N MET A 227 -17.21 14.15 -8.37
CA MET A 227 -18.26 13.65 -9.26
C MET A 227 -18.57 12.17 -8.98
N GLN A 228 -17.57 11.36 -8.77
CA GLN A 228 -17.70 9.92 -8.49
C GLN A 228 -18.31 9.69 -7.11
N LEU A 229 -17.85 10.42 -6.09
CA LEU A 229 -18.44 10.36 -4.74
C LEU A 229 -19.93 10.77 -4.76
N LYS A 230 -20.28 11.81 -5.52
CA LYS A 230 -21.66 12.23 -5.71
C LYS A 230 -22.49 11.17 -6.46
N ALA A 231 -21.95 10.59 -7.53
CA ALA A 231 -22.62 9.52 -8.28
C ALA A 231 -22.86 8.27 -7.44
N LEU A 232 -21.94 7.96 -6.52
CA LEU A 232 -22.08 6.90 -5.51
C LEU A 232 -23.04 7.25 -4.37
N GLY A 233 -23.64 8.45 -4.37
CA GLY A 233 -24.49 8.92 -3.28
C GLY A 233 -23.75 9.18 -1.96
N TYR A 234 -22.42 9.16 -1.97
CA TYR A 234 -21.59 9.22 -0.77
C TYR A 234 -21.75 10.54 0.00
N ASN A 235 -22.01 11.64 -0.71
CA ASN A 235 -22.22 12.95 -0.10
C ASN A 235 -23.52 13.04 0.72
N LEU A 236 -24.51 12.23 0.41
CA LEU A 236 -25.81 12.22 1.08
C LEU A 236 -25.98 11.00 2.00
N PHE A 237 -25.49 9.85 1.57
CA PHE A 237 -25.68 8.56 2.25
C PHE A 237 -24.36 7.77 2.31
N PRO A 238 -23.34 8.25 3.05
CA PRO A 238 -22.01 7.63 3.07
C PRO A 238 -22.05 6.17 3.50
N GLU A 239 -22.96 5.82 4.40
CA GLU A 239 -23.11 4.47 4.95
C GLU A 239 -23.43 3.40 3.88
N GLN A 240 -24.01 3.77 2.74
CA GLN A 240 -24.29 2.83 1.66
C GLN A 240 -22.99 2.29 1.05
N LEU A 241 -22.09 3.20 0.66
CA LEU A 241 -20.77 2.83 0.13
C LEU A 241 -19.91 2.16 1.19
N GLN A 242 -19.91 2.67 2.43
CA GLN A 242 -19.19 2.07 3.55
C GLN A 242 -19.65 0.63 3.80
N THR A 243 -20.96 0.36 3.74
CA THR A 243 -21.51 -1.00 3.85
C THR A 243 -21.04 -1.90 2.71
N ALA A 244 -20.99 -1.37 1.48
CA ALA A 244 -20.49 -2.11 0.33
C ALA A 244 -19.00 -2.47 0.47
N ILE A 245 -18.18 -1.54 0.93
CA ILE A 245 -16.73 -1.76 1.15
C ILE A 245 -16.52 -2.84 2.22
N ARG A 246 -17.24 -2.78 3.36
CA ARG A 246 -17.21 -3.84 4.38
C ARG A 246 -17.62 -5.19 3.82
N ALA A 247 -18.70 -5.24 3.04
CA ALA A 247 -19.14 -6.47 2.41
C ALA A 247 -18.09 -7.03 1.44
N MET A 248 -17.42 -6.16 0.66
CA MET A 248 -16.34 -6.56 -0.25
C MET A 248 -15.13 -7.12 0.50
N TYR A 249 -14.76 -6.53 1.63
CA TYR A 249 -13.72 -7.09 2.49
C TYR A 249 -14.02 -8.55 2.84
N GLU A 250 -15.24 -8.85 3.30
CA GLU A 250 -15.65 -10.19 3.73
C GLU A 250 -15.73 -11.20 2.57
N ILE A 251 -16.34 -10.81 1.44
CA ILE A 251 -16.66 -11.75 0.36
C ILE A 251 -15.63 -11.78 -0.77
N ALA A 252 -14.66 -10.86 -0.77
CA ALA A 252 -13.60 -10.78 -1.78
C ALA A 252 -12.22 -10.81 -1.13
N THR A 253 -11.79 -9.73 -0.45
CA THR A 253 -10.41 -9.60 0.05
C THR A 253 -10.03 -10.74 1.01
N LYS A 254 -10.88 -11.08 1.97
CA LYS A 254 -10.65 -12.21 2.91
C LYS A 254 -10.64 -13.58 2.24
N GLN A 255 -11.11 -13.67 1.02
CA GLN A 255 -11.19 -14.95 0.27
C GLN A 255 -9.98 -15.19 -0.63
N ILE A 256 -9.10 -14.21 -0.80
CA ILE A 256 -7.90 -14.33 -1.63
C ILE A 256 -6.98 -15.42 -1.07
N ARG A 257 -6.50 -16.29 -1.94
CA ARG A 257 -5.57 -17.37 -1.62
C ARG A 257 -4.51 -17.46 -2.69
N VAL A 258 -3.25 -17.45 -2.30
CA VAL A 258 -2.14 -17.66 -3.23
C VAL A 258 -1.28 -18.79 -2.69
N GLU A 259 -1.09 -19.81 -3.50
CA GLU A 259 -0.32 -20.98 -3.09
C GLU A 259 1.12 -20.61 -2.73
N GLY A 260 1.60 -21.17 -1.62
CA GLY A 260 2.98 -21.04 -1.17
C GLY A 260 3.32 -19.73 -0.44
N THR A 261 2.32 -18.89 -0.09
CA THR A 261 2.54 -17.71 0.75
C THR A 261 1.33 -17.44 1.66
N SER A 262 1.57 -16.85 2.83
CA SER A 262 0.51 -16.42 3.73
C SER A 262 -0.16 -15.16 3.21
N ILE A 263 -1.50 -15.17 3.07
CA ILE A 263 -2.28 -13.98 2.72
C ILE A 263 -2.94 -13.44 3.98
N VAL A 264 -2.63 -12.19 4.30
CA VAL A 264 -3.15 -11.47 5.47
C VAL A 264 -4.08 -10.36 5.00
N PRO A 265 -5.40 -10.48 5.18
CA PRO A 265 -6.32 -9.43 4.76
C PRO A 265 -6.24 -8.23 5.72
N CYS A 266 -6.21 -7.02 5.16
CA CYS A 266 -6.17 -5.76 5.89
C CYS A 266 -7.38 -4.89 5.56
N ALA A 267 -8.17 -4.53 6.58
CA ALA A 267 -9.32 -3.66 6.47
C ALA A 267 -8.91 -2.19 6.70
N LEU A 268 -8.41 -1.49 5.67
CA LEU A 268 -8.01 -0.09 5.80
C LEU A 268 -9.17 0.83 6.19
N HIS A 269 -10.41 0.47 5.91
CA HIS A 269 -11.60 1.21 6.33
C HIS A 269 -11.85 1.20 7.85
N GLU A 270 -11.17 0.34 8.60
CA GLU A 270 -11.15 0.37 10.07
C GLU A 270 -10.10 1.35 10.60
N VAL A 271 -9.14 1.73 9.77
CA VAL A 271 -8.05 2.68 10.09
C VAL A 271 -8.42 4.10 9.69
N LEU A 272 -8.86 4.27 8.44
CA LEU A 272 -9.30 5.54 7.87
C LEU A 272 -10.82 5.45 7.66
N ASP A 273 -11.58 5.84 8.68
CA ASP A 273 -13.03 5.62 8.79
C ASP A 273 -13.89 6.68 8.09
N GLY A 274 -13.27 7.67 7.44
CA GLY A 274 -13.95 8.76 6.73
C GLY A 274 -14.48 9.87 7.64
N LYS A 275 -14.09 9.93 8.91
CA LYS A 275 -14.64 10.87 9.90
C LYS A 275 -13.60 11.79 10.54
N GLN A 276 -12.33 11.56 10.29
CA GLN A 276 -11.23 12.35 10.84
C GLN A 276 -10.60 13.16 9.70
N ILE A 277 -10.83 14.47 9.67
CA ILE A 277 -10.33 15.36 8.62
C ILE A 277 -8.80 15.37 8.57
N GLU A 278 -8.16 15.14 9.71
CA GLU A 278 -6.71 15.13 9.92
C GLU A 278 -6.02 13.97 9.16
N ASP A 279 -6.77 12.97 8.73
CA ASP A 279 -6.22 11.79 8.05
C ASP A 279 -6.12 11.97 6.53
N TYR A 280 -6.80 12.98 5.97
CA TYR A 280 -7.03 13.08 4.54
C TYR A 280 -6.54 14.37 3.92
N THR A 281 -6.11 14.26 2.67
CA THR A 281 -6.03 15.34 1.70
C THR A 281 -7.03 15.05 0.58
N ALA A 282 -7.73 16.08 0.10
CA ALA A 282 -8.70 15.94 -1.00
C ALA A 282 -9.74 14.81 -0.78
N ARG A 283 -10.13 14.50 0.45
CA ARG A 283 -11.14 13.52 0.87
C ARG A 283 -10.79 12.06 0.59
N VAL A 284 -9.94 11.78 -0.38
CA VAL A 284 -9.68 10.40 -0.88
C VAL A 284 -8.22 9.99 -0.77
N GLU A 285 -7.34 10.90 -0.41
CA GLU A 285 -5.90 10.64 -0.29
C GLU A 285 -5.48 10.65 1.19
N PRO A 286 -4.70 9.67 1.66
CA PRO A 286 -4.14 9.73 3.01
C PRO A 286 -3.06 10.81 3.06
N ASN A 287 -3.12 11.70 4.04
CA ASN A 287 -2.04 12.62 4.33
C ASN A 287 -0.98 11.96 5.24
N HIS A 288 -0.07 12.77 5.84
CA HIS A 288 0.97 12.23 6.72
C HIS A 288 0.41 11.49 7.94
N GLU A 289 -0.70 11.97 8.53
CA GLU A 289 -1.32 11.31 9.69
C GLU A 289 -2.09 10.05 9.28
N GLY A 290 -2.84 10.11 8.17
CA GLY A 290 -3.47 8.93 7.59
C GLY A 290 -2.44 7.86 7.22
N GLY A 291 -1.33 8.25 6.60
CA GLY A 291 -0.20 7.37 6.28
C GLY A 291 0.43 6.75 7.53
N ARG A 292 0.57 7.53 8.61
CA ARG A 292 1.07 7.04 9.91
C ARG A 292 0.14 5.97 10.51
N LYS A 293 -1.16 6.23 10.52
CA LYS A 293 -2.15 5.25 11.03
C LYS A 293 -2.13 3.96 10.22
N MET A 294 -2.04 4.07 8.88
CA MET A 294 -1.91 2.90 8.02
C MET A 294 -0.63 2.11 8.33
N ALA A 295 0.51 2.79 8.49
CA ALA A 295 1.76 2.15 8.84
C ALA A 295 1.70 1.43 10.20
N VAL A 296 1.06 2.00 11.23
CA VAL A 296 0.82 1.34 12.52
C VAL A 296 0.02 0.05 12.31
N ARG A 297 -1.05 0.09 11.52
CA ARG A 297 -1.85 -1.10 11.21
C ARG A 297 -1.05 -2.16 10.47
N PHE A 298 -0.22 -1.77 9.52
CA PHE A 298 0.67 -2.70 8.83
C PHE A 298 1.67 -3.35 9.78
N MET A 299 2.23 -2.60 10.73
CA MET A 299 3.13 -3.16 11.74
C MET A 299 2.45 -4.21 12.61
N GLU A 300 1.22 -3.96 13.06
CA GLU A 300 0.45 -4.96 13.82
C GLU A 300 0.30 -6.29 13.04
N LEU A 301 0.08 -6.21 11.73
CA LEU A 301 -0.08 -7.38 10.87
C LEU A 301 1.25 -8.03 10.47
N LEU A 302 2.35 -7.29 10.54
CA LEU A 302 3.68 -7.76 10.16
C LEU A 302 4.43 -8.44 11.30
N GLU A 303 4.08 -8.19 12.55
CA GLU A 303 4.90 -8.53 13.72
C GLU A 303 5.30 -10.01 13.73
N GLU A 304 4.35 -10.93 13.46
CA GLU A 304 4.62 -12.37 13.42
C GLU A 304 5.54 -12.82 12.26
N PHE A 305 5.70 -11.96 11.23
CA PHE A 305 6.50 -12.24 10.04
C PHE A 305 7.88 -11.59 10.06
N LEU A 306 8.15 -10.68 10.99
CA LEU A 306 9.44 -10.02 11.13
C LEU A 306 10.41 -10.83 11.98
N GLU A 307 9.92 -11.61 12.92
CA GLU A 307 10.76 -12.50 13.71
C GLU A 307 11.20 -13.73 12.89
N PRO A 308 12.41 -14.26 13.13
CA PRO A 308 12.80 -15.54 12.54
C PRO A 308 11.81 -16.62 13.01
N PRO A 309 11.45 -17.60 12.16
CA PRO A 309 10.62 -18.70 12.61
C PRO A 309 11.27 -19.34 13.83
N ASN A 310 10.49 -19.49 14.92
CA ASN A 310 10.94 -20.16 16.13
C ASN A 310 11.52 -21.54 15.73
N THR A 311 12.82 -21.68 15.76
CA THR A 311 13.47 -22.98 15.65
C THR A 311 13.03 -23.76 16.89
N PRO A 312 12.40 -24.94 16.78
CA PRO A 312 12.05 -25.73 17.95
C PRO A 312 13.33 -25.96 18.74
N ILE A 313 13.33 -25.61 20.03
CA ILE A 313 14.39 -25.97 20.95
C ILE A 313 14.50 -27.48 20.86
N GLN A 314 15.57 -28.00 20.26
CA GLN A 314 15.91 -29.40 20.40
C GLN A 314 16.17 -29.59 21.89
N GLU A 315 15.23 -30.22 22.58
CA GLU A 315 15.49 -30.76 23.90
C GLU A 315 16.60 -31.78 23.73
N GLU A 316 17.80 -31.41 24.14
CA GLU A 316 18.89 -32.37 24.35
C GLU A 316 18.48 -33.33 25.44
N THR A 317 18.17 -34.55 25.04
CA THR A 317 17.99 -35.73 25.93
C THR A 317 19.33 -36.34 26.29
#